data_04269342252ee6854446d94530577022
#
_entry.id   04269342252ee6854446d94530577022
#
_cell.length_a   1.000
_cell.length_b   1.000
_cell.length_c   1.000
_cell.angle_alpha   90.00
_cell.angle_beta   90.00
_cell.angle_gamma   90.00
#
_symmetry.space_group_name_H-M   'P 1'
#
loop_
_entity.id
_entity.type
_entity.pdbx_description
1 polymer ?
#
loop_
_entity_poly.entity_id
_entity_poly.type
_entity_poly.pdbx_seq_one_letter_code
_entity_poly.pdbx_strand_id
1 'polypeptide(L)'
;MPTYRDEAVVLRTHQLGEADRIITMLGKHRGKIRAVAKGVRRTSSRFGSHVEPFMVVDLQCYEGRSLDVIQQAESLGAYGSPIAADYASFTAANVIVETADRLTDEASPQQYLLLVGALRALARGDHGASLVLDSYLLRALSIAGWAPTFGDCAVTGAPGPHTAFVAQLGGVVADGVAPPGAPRLTPGTIELLGALLSGDWGIADAAPTSTRGQASGIIAAYVQWHLERGLKSLNHLDRAVTAT
;
A
#
# COMPACT_ATOMS: atom_id res chain seq x y z
N MET A 1 15.85 15.95 -25.96
CA MET A 1 15.46 14.98 -24.94
C MET A 1 14.00 14.64 -25.17
N PRO A 2 13.64 13.35 -25.21
CA PRO A 2 12.26 12.96 -25.42
C PRO A 2 11.40 13.42 -24.23
N THR A 3 10.15 13.76 -24.52
CA THR A 3 9.13 14.05 -23.52
C THR A 3 8.15 12.90 -23.45
N TYR A 4 7.58 12.68 -22.28
CA TYR A 4 6.49 11.72 -22.10
C TYR A 4 5.41 12.29 -21.19
N ARG A 5 4.23 11.68 -21.24
CA ARG A 5 3.09 11.94 -20.34
C ARG A 5 2.65 10.66 -19.67
N ASP A 6 2.31 10.73 -18.38
CA ASP A 6 1.78 9.62 -17.61
C ASP A 6 0.89 10.12 -16.46
N GLU A 7 -0.03 9.29 -16.03
CA GLU A 7 -0.73 9.46 -14.76
C GLU A 7 0.11 8.86 -13.64
N ALA A 8 0.30 9.56 -12.53
CA ALA A 8 1.13 9.05 -11.44
C ALA A 8 0.59 9.42 -10.06
N VAL A 9 0.93 8.58 -9.07
CA VAL A 9 0.72 8.86 -7.63
C VAL A 9 2.02 9.34 -7.04
N VAL A 10 2.01 10.49 -6.36
CA VAL A 10 3.17 10.99 -5.61
C VAL A 10 3.36 10.16 -4.34
N LEU A 11 4.48 9.46 -4.25
CA LEU A 11 4.81 8.60 -3.11
C LEU A 11 5.58 9.36 -2.04
N ARG A 12 6.60 10.12 -2.44
CA ARG A 12 7.45 10.89 -1.52
C ARG A 12 8.17 12.03 -2.22
N THR A 13 8.60 13.01 -1.41
CA THR A 13 9.37 14.16 -1.89
C THR A 13 10.64 14.32 -1.08
N HIS A 14 11.73 14.71 -1.74
CA HIS A 14 13.00 15.07 -1.11
C HIS A 14 13.46 16.44 -1.55
N GLN A 15 13.97 17.23 -0.62
CA GLN A 15 14.54 18.54 -0.93
C GLN A 15 15.78 18.38 -1.80
N LEU A 16 15.91 19.21 -2.85
CA LEU A 16 17.06 19.31 -3.72
C LEU A 16 17.48 20.78 -3.81
N GLY A 17 18.62 21.13 -3.19
CA GLY A 17 19.03 22.53 -3.10
C GLY A 17 18.00 23.41 -2.38
N GLU A 18 17.96 24.70 -2.74
CA GLU A 18 17.11 25.68 -2.06
C GLU A 18 15.66 25.71 -2.55
N ALA A 19 15.44 25.53 -3.85
CA ALA A 19 14.15 25.76 -4.49
C ALA A 19 13.49 24.52 -5.10
N ASP A 20 14.22 23.43 -5.28
CA ASP A 20 13.80 22.25 -6.02
C ASP A 20 13.46 21.10 -5.08
N ARG A 21 12.74 20.09 -5.62
CA ARG A 21 12.52 18.80 -4.96
C ARG A 21 12.71 17.67 -5.96
N ILE A 22 13.17 16.51 -5.47
CA ILE A 22 13.06 15.25 -6.17
C ILE A 22 11.73 14.62 -5.74
N ILE A 23 10.89 14.30 -6.71
CA ILE A 23 9.59 13.65 -6.51
C ILE A 23 9.72 12.21 -6.95
N THR A 24 9.39 11.27 -6.07
CA THR A 24 9.26 9.85 -6.40
C THR A 24 7.79 9.52 -6.56
N MET A 25 7.43 8.93 -7.69
CA MET A 25 6.05 8.65 -8.07
C MET A 25 5.91 7.23 -8.61
N LEU A 26 4.71 6.68 -8.51
CA LEU A 26 4.32 5.48 -9.23
C LEU A 26 3.47 5.90 -10.44
N GLY A 27 4.04 5.76 -11.63
CA GLY A 27 3.37 5.97 -12.91
C GLY A 27 2.51 4.77 -13.28
N LYS A 28 1.42 5.02 -13.98
CA LYS A 28 0.49 4.00 -14.47
C LYS A 28 1.11 3.13 -15.57
N HIS A 29 1.91 3.74 -16.43
CA HIS A 29 2.50 3.09 -17.61
C HIS A 29 4.04 2.98 -17.57
N ARG A 30 4.69 3.71 -16.66
CA ARG A 30 6.16 3.76 -16.57
C ARG A 30 6.75 3.16 -15.29
N GLY A 31 5.90 2.71 -14.35
CA GLY A 31 6.37 2.22 -13.07
C GLY A 31 6.94 3.34 -12.19
N LYS A 32 8.07 3.11 -11.53
CA LYS A 32 8.69 4.11 -10.65
C LYS A 32 9.32 5.26 -11.45
N ILE A 33 8.80 6.46 -11.24
CA ILE A 33 9.31 7.70 -11.83
C ILE A 33 10.02 8.51 -10.75
N ARG A 34 11.24 8.99 -11.04
CA ARG A 34 11.96 9.94 -10.19
C ARG A 34 12.28 11.18 -11.00
N ALA A 35 11.66 12.31 -10.62
CA ALA A 35 11.76 13.53 -11.39
C ALA A 35 12.05 14.74 -10.50
N VAL A 36 12.75 15.73 -11.06
CA VAL A 36 13.00 17.02 -10.41
C VAL A 36 11.86 17.98 -10.73
N ALA A 37 11.24 18.51 -9.68
CA ALA A 37 10.32 19.64 -9.75
C ALA A 37 11.07 20.93 -9.49
N LYS A 38 11.49 21.63 -10.56
CA LYS A 38 12.28 22.87 -10.46
C LYS A 38 11.46 24.02 -9.90
N GLY A 39 12.03 24.75 -8.95
CA GLY A 39 11.41 25.93 -8.36
C GLY A 39 10.13 25.63 -7.55
N VAL A 40 9.85 24.37 -7.24
CA VAL A 40 8.59 23.94 -6.59
C VAL A 40 8.37 24.56 -5.21
N ARG A 41 9.46 24.94 -4.52
CA ARG A 41 9.42 25.58 -3.18
C ARG A 41 9.28 27.11 -3.23
N ARG A 42 9.31 27.72 -4.41
CA ARG A 42 9.06 29.16 -4.56
C ARG A 42 7.58 29.44 -4.41
N THR A 43 7.22 30.57 -3.81
CA THR A 43 5.83 31.01 -3.64
C THR A 43 5.09 31.16 -4.97
N SER A 44 5.79 31.44 -6.06
CA SER A 44 5.28 31.52 -7.44
C SER A 44 5.29 30.19 -8.18
N SER A 45 5.46 29.05 -7.49
CA SER A 45 5.50 27.75 -8.13
C SER A 45 4.17 27.41 -8.83
N ARG A 46 4.27 26.93 -10.07
CA ARG A 46 3.10 26.49 -10.87
C ARG A 46 2.53 25.15 -10.43
N PHE A 47 3.29 24.30 -9.73
CA PHE A 47 2.86 22.95 -9.32
C PHE A 47 3.02 22.66 -7.82
N GLY A 48 3.25 23.67 -6.98
CA GLY A 48 3.61 23.48 -5.57
C GLY A 48 2.75 22.43 -4.83
N SER A 49 1.42 22.60 -4.79
CA SER A 49 0.53 21.68 -4.11
C SER A 49 0.20 20.39 -4.89
N HIS A 50 0.49 20.36 -6.20
CA HIS A 50 0.13 19.19 -7.04
C HIS A 50 1.09 18.01 -6.86
N VAL A 51 2.32 18.27 -6.41
CA VAL A 51 3.36 17.24 -6.26
C VAL A 51 3.70 16.92 -4.81
N GLU A 52 2.76 17.14 -3.91
CA GLU A 52 2.84 16.68 -2.52
C GLU A 52 2.45 15.19 -2.41
N PRO A 53 2.89 14.47 -1.35
CA PRO A 53 2.52 13.07 -1.15
C PRO A 53 1.01 12.84 -1.19
N PHE A 54 0.61 11.64 -1.68
CA PHE A 54 -0.78 11.20 -1.85
C PHE A 54 -1.57 11.90 -2.95
N MET A 55 -0.94 12.81 -3.71
CA MET A 55 -1.57 13.42 -4.87
C MET A 55 -1.53 12.47 -6.07
N VAL A 56 -2.61 12.44 -6.84
CA VAL A 56 -2.68 11.79 -8.14
C VAL A 56 -2.61 12.88 -9.20
N VAL A 57 -1.67 12.74 -10.11
CA VAL A 57 -1.35 13.78 -11.10
C VAL A 57 -1.27 13.22 -12.51
N ASP A 58 -1.70 14.04 -13.47
CA ASP A 58 -1.32 13.91 -14.87
C ASP A 58 -0.06 14.77 -15.08
N LEU A 59 1.02 14.15 -15.50
CA LEU A 59 2.30 14.84 -15.61
C LEU A 59 2.92 14.71 -17.00
N GLN A 60 3.64 15.77 -17.39
CA GLN A 60 4.53 15.76 -18.52
C GLN A 60 5.96 15.97 -18.05
N CYS A 61 6.85 15.06 -18.45
CA CYS A 61 8.26 15.09 -18.06
C CYS A 61 9.18 15.08 -19.27
N TYR A 62 10.35 15.71 -19.11
CA TYR A 62 11.53 15.43 -19.94
C TYR A 62 12.24 14.20 -19.36
N GLU A 63 12.61 13.28 -20.24
CA GLU A 63 13.40 12.10 -19.88
C GLU A 63 14.87 12.53 -19.66
N GLY A 64 15.35 12.32 -18.44
CA GLY A 64 16.72 12.60 -18.01
C GLY A 64 17.60 11.35 -17.99
N ARG A 65 18.90 11.53 -17.78
CA ARG A 65 19.84 10.39 -17.64
C ARG A 65 19.67 9.63 -16.32
N SER A 66 19.39 10.34 -15.24
CA SER A 66 19.24 9.77 -13.89
C SER A 66 17.98 10.24 -13.18
N LEU A 67 17.54 11.43 -13.46
CA LEU A 67 16.30 12.03 -12.96
C LEU A 67 15.62 12.74 -14.11
N ASP A 68 14.32 12.52 -14.22
CA ASP A 68 13.49 13.25 -15.16
C ASP A 68 13.25 14.69 -14.69
N VAL A 69 12.63 15.52 -15.49
CA VAL A 69 12.27 16.89 -15.13
C VAL A 69 10.79 17.11 -15.41
N ILE A 70 10.04 17.44 -14.35
CA ILE A 70 8.63 17.77 -14.47
C ILE A 70 8.49 19.12 -15.18
N GLN A 71 7.73 19.10 -16.28
CA GLN A 71 7.37 20.29 -17.04
C GLN A 71 5.98 20.80 -16.69
N GLN A 72 5.02 19.87 -16.58
CA GLN A 72 3.64 20.14 -16.22
C GLN A 72 3.15 19.07 -15.26
N ALA A 73 2.31 19.47 -14.32
CA ALA A 73 1.60 18.59 -13.40
C ALA A 73 0.22 19.17 -13.13
N GLU A 74 -0.81 18.38 -13.41
CA GLU A 74 -2.21 18.72 -13.16
C GLU A 74 -2.80 17.71 -12.18
N SER A 75 -3.58 18.17 -11.20
CA SER A 75 -4.17 17.29 -10.21
C SER A 75 -5.34 16.51 -10.78
N LEU A 76 -5.27 15.18 -10.74
CA LEU A 76 -6.38 14.26 -11.01
C LEU A 76 -7.10 13.82 -9.72
N GLY A 77 -6.41 13.84 -8.58
CA GLY A 77 -6.96 13.52 -7.28
C GLY A 77 -6.16 14.17 -6.16
N ALA A 78 -6.84 14.98 -5.33
CA ALA A 78 -6.24 15.73 -4.22
C ALA A 78 -6.54 15.03 -2.89
N TYR A 79 -5.87 13.92 -2.61
CA TYR A 79 -6.13 13.13 -1.41
C TYR A 79 -5.29 13.55 -0.20
N GLY A 80 -4.23 14.33 -0.40
CA GLY A 80 -3.29 14.69 0.66
C GLY A 80 -3.91 15.43 1.84
N SER A 81 -4.71 16.47 1.59
CA SER A 81 -5.32 17.27 2.66
C SER A 81 -6.35 16.50 3.48
N PRO A 82 -7.34 15.77 2.90
CA PRO A 82 -8.25 14.92 3.68
C PRO A 82 -7.53 13.85 4.49
N ILE A 83 -6.54 13.16 3.91
CA ILE A 83 -5.74 12.14 4.61
C ILE A 83 -4.98 12.74 5.78
N ALA A 84 -4.35 13.92 5.62
CA ALA A 84 -3.59 14.57 6.66
C ALA A 84 -4.45 15.10 7.83
N ALA A 85 -5.76 15.26 7.64
CA ALA A 85 -6.68 15.70 8.67
C ALA A 85 -7.00 14.61 9.70
N ASP A 86 -6.77 13.32 9.37
CA ASP A 86 -6.99 12.19 10.27
C ASP A 86 -5.69 11.40 10.48
N TYR A 87 -5.25 11.27 11.74
CA TYR A 87 -3.98 10.62 12.07
C TYR A 87 -3.93 9.14 11.63
N ALA A 88 -5.02 8.40 11.78
CA ALA A 88 -5.08 7.00 11.39
C ALA A 88 -4.94 6.83 9.86
N SER A 89 -5.68 7.65 9.10
CA SER A 89 -5.61 7.69 7.64
C SER A 89 -4.22 8.13 7.16
N PHE A 90 -3.62 9.15 7.79
CA PHE A 90 -2.28 9.61 7.46
C PHE A 90 -1.23 8.52 7.67
N THR A 91 -1.29 7.82 8.81
CA THR A 91 -0.36 6.73 9.13
C THR A 91 -0.52 5.56 8.16
N ALA A 92 -1.76 5.15 7.88
CA ALA A 92 -2.07 4.10 6.91
C ALA A 92 -1.57 4.47 5.50
N ALA A 93 -1.81 5.70 5.05
CA ALA A 93 -1.37 6.17 3.73
C ALA A 93 0.15 6.15 3.58
N ASN A 94 0.91 6.49 4.64
CA ASN A 94 2.37 6.40 4.62
C ASN A 94 2.86 4.96 4.43
N VAL A 95 2.25 3.97 5.12
CA VAL A 95 2.58 2.55 4.94
C VAL A 95 2.23 2.10 3.52
N ILE A 96 1.09 2.52 2.99
CA ILE A 96 0.63 2.20 1.64
C ILE A 96 1.63 2.71 0.59
N VAL A 97 2.01 3.98 0.63
CA VAL A 97 2.95 4.54 -0.38
C VAL A 97 4.37 3.99 -0.21
N GLU A 98 4.82 3.70 1.02
CA GLU A 98 6.09 3.03 1.26
C GLU A 98 6.09 1.61 0.68
N THR A 99 4.97 0.88 0.82
CA THR A 99 4.80 -0.45 0.23
C THR A 99 4.82 -0.38 -1.29
N ALA A 100 4.08 0.57 -1.89
CA ALA A 100 4.09 0.80 -3.33
C ALA A 100 5.50 1.10 -3.86
N ASP A 101 6.25 1.96 -3.17
CA ASP A 101 7.65 2.29 -3.55
C ASP A 101 8.57 1.07 -3.52
N ARG A 102 8.32 0.09 -2.65
CA ARG A 102 9.13 -1.14 -2.54
C ARG A 102 8.73 -2.24 -3.50
N LEU A 103 7.44 -2.34 -3.81
CA LEU A 103 6.92 -3.45 -4.61
C LEU A 103 6.96 -3.17 -6.12
N THR A 104 7.08 -1.90 -6.54
CA THR A 104 6.82 -1.56 -7.93
C THR A 104 7.97 -0.72 -8.52
N ASP A 105 8.93 -1.37 -9.18
CA ASP A 105 9.96 -0.70 -9.98
C ASP A 105 9.53 -0.56 -11.45
N GLU A 106 8.89 -1.60 -11.98
CA GLU A 106 8.39 -1.64 -13.36
C GLU A 106 6.91 -1.22 -13.46
N ALA A 107 6.44 -1.00 -14.68
CA ALA A 107 5.06 -0.62 -14.94
C ALA A 107 4.08 -1.72 -14.49
N SER A 108 3.13 -1.35 -13.66
CA SER A 108 2.04 -2.21 -13.21
C SER A 108 0.76 -1.39 -13.03
N PRO A 109 -0.08 -1.30 -14.09
CA PRO A 109 -1.36 -0.59 -13.99
C PRO A 109 -2.26 -1.10 -12.86
N GLN A 110 -2.16 -2.38 -12.52
CA GLN A 110 -2.92 -2.98 -11.42
C GLN A 110 -2.48 -2.43 -10.06
N GLN A 111 -1.16 -2.34 -9.80
CA GLN A 111 -0.61 -1.71 -8.59
C GLN A 111 -0.99 -0.23 -8.51
N TYR A 112 -0.91 0.50 -9.63
CA TYR A 112 -1.32 1.90 -9.72
C TYR A 112 -2.79 2.08 -9.34
N LEU A 113 -3.70 1.30 -9.94
CA LEU A 113 -5.14 1.39 -9.68
C LEU A 113 -5.49 1.01 -8.23
N LEU A 114 -4.82 -0.01 -7.68
CA LEU A 114 -4.98 -0.41 -6.29
C LEU A 114 -4.56 0.72 -5.34
N LEU A 115 -3.41 1.36 -5.60
CA LEU A 115 -2.90 2.48 -4.83
C LEU A 115 -3.85 3.68 -4.86
N VAL A 116 -4.31 4.09 -6.05
CA VAL A 116 -5.29 5.18 -6.20
C VAL A 116 -6.58 4.87 -5.44
N GLY A 117 -7.08 3.62 -5.54
CA GLY A 117 -8.28 3.16 -4.83
C GLY A 117 -8.14 3.26 -3.31
N ALA A 118 -7.02 2.81 -2.77
CA ALA A 118 -6.75 2.86 -1.32
C ALA A 118 -6.64 4.30 -0.80
N LEU A 119 -5.89 5.18 -1.49
CA LEU A 119 -5.78 6.59 -1.10
C LEU A 119 -7.13 7.31 -1.16
N ARG A 120 -7.94 7.01 -2.17
CA ARG A 120 -9.31 7.56 -2.29
C ARG A 120 -10.21 7.11 -1.16
N ALA A 121 -10.17 5.81 -0.79
CA ALA A 121 -10.96 5.27 0.31
C ALA A 121 -10.58 5.92 1.66
N LEU A 122 -9.27 6.09 1.93
CA LEU A 122 -8.80 6.83 3.11
C LEU A 122 -9.26 8.29 3.12
N ALA A 123 -9.13 8.99 1.99
CA ALA A 123 -9.51 10.39 1.88
C ALA A 123 -11.01 10.64 2.06
N ARG A 124 -11.85 9.65 1.72
CA ARG A 124 -13.32 9.72 1.89
C ARG A 124 -13.80 9.20 3.23
N GLY A 125 -12.98 8.41 3.94
CA GLY A 125 -13.40 7.70 5.14
C GLY A 125 -14.45 6.61 4.83
N ASP A 126 -14.39 6.01 3.64
CA ASP A 126 -15.36 5.00 3.21
C ASP A 126 -15.32 3.76 4.13
N HIS A 127 -14.13 3.42 4.68
CA HIS A 127 -13.88 2.30 5.56
C HIS A 127 -12.86 2.66 6.64
N GLY A 128 -12.75 1.85 7.70
CA GLY A 128 -11.73 2.04 8.74
C GLY A 128 -10.30 2.01 8.15
N ALA A 129 -9.46 3.00 8.52
CA ALA A 129 -8.12 3.16 7.95
C ALA A 129 -7.25 1.90 8.03
N SER A 130 -7.34 1.15 9.13
CA SER A 130 -6.63 -0.13 9.30
C SER A 130 -7.09 -1.20 8.32
N LEU A 131 -8.40 -1.28 8.04
CA LEU A 131 -8.95 -2.25 7.08
C LEU A 131 -8.54 -1.91 5.65
N VAL A 132 -8.54 -0.61 5.29
CA VAL A 132 -8.05 -0.15 3.98
C VAL A 132 -6.58 -0.51 3.81
N LEU A 133 -5.75 -0.27 4.83
CA LEU A 133 -4.35 -0.65 4.83
C LEU A 133 -4.16 -2.16 4.66
N ASP A 134 -4.83 -2.95 5.47
CA ASP A 134 -4.72 -4.41 5.49
C ASP A 134 -5.16 -5.02 4.15
N SER A 135 -6.27 -4.53 3.57
CA SER A 135 -6.70 -4.92 2.23
C SER A 135 -5.68 -4.54 1.15
N TYR A 136 -5.15 -3.31 1.21
CA TYR A 136 -4.12 -2.87 0.28
C TYR A 136 -2.88 -3.78 0.33
N LEU A 137 -2.37 -4.07 1.53
CA LEU A 137 -1.17 -4.89 1.71
C LEU A 137 -1.32 -6.29 1.13
N LEU A 138 -2.43 -6.98 1.43
CA LEU A 138 -2.70 -8.31 0.88
C LEU A 138 -2.81 -8.30 -0.64
N ARG A 139 -3.54 -7.35 -1.18
CA ARG A 139 -3.78 -7.25 -2.63
C ARG A 139 -2.54 -6.80 -3.38
N ALA A 140 -1.73 -5.90 -2.82
CA ALA A 140 -0.47 -5.47 -3.42
C ALA A 140 0.53 -6.63 -3.49
N LEU A 141 0.65 -7.44 -2.43
CA LEU A 141 1.46 -8.66 -2.44
C LEU A 141 0.93 -9.68 -3.44
N SER A 142 -0.40 -9.85 -3.53
CA SER A 142 -1.02 -10.75 -4.51
C SER A 142 -0.69 -10.36 -5.95
N ILE A 143 -0.78 -9.07 -6.29
CA ILE A 143 -0.39 -8.55 -7.62
C ILE A 143 1.11 -8.76 -7.88
N ALA A 144 1.94 -8.67 -6.84
CA ALA A 144 3.38 -8.94 -6.93
C ALA A 144 3.74 -10.44 -7.05
N GLY A 145 2.74 -11.34 -7.11
CA GLY A 145 2.94 -12.78 -7.23
C GLY A 145 3.02 -13.55 -5.92
N TRP A 146 2.76 -12.88 -4.79
CA TRP A 146 2.75 -13.47 -3.44
C TRP A 146 1.33 -13.50 -2.87
N ALA A 147 0.40 -14.11 -3.60
CA ALA A 147 -0.98 -14.27 -3.14
C ALA A 147 -1.05 -15.30 -2.01
N PRO A 148 -1.52 -14.95 -0.80
CA PRO A 148 -1.70 -15.94 0.26
C PRO A 148 -2.93 -16.80 0.00
N THR A 149 -2.89 -18.08 0.44
CA THR A 149 -4.09 -18.94 0.48
C THR A 149 -4.68 -18.98 1.88
N PHE A 150 -6.02 -18.89 1.97
CA PHE A 150 -6.79 -18.96 3.22
C PHE A 150 -7.80 -20.11 3.22
N GLY A 151 -7.95 -20.82 2.13
CA GLY A 151 -8.85 -21.98 1.99
C GLY A 151 -8.08 -23.29 2.07
N ASP A 152 -7.35 -23.60 1.01
CA ASP A 152 -6.63 -24.86 0.87
C ASP A 152 -5.24 -24.80 1.50
N CYS A 153 -4.68 -25.96 1.83
CA CYS A 153 -3.33 -26.05 2.39
C CYS A 153 -2.30 -25.55 1.39
N ALA A 154 -1.50 -24.54 1.77
CA ALA A 154 -0.47 -23.93 0.94
C ALA A 154 0.62 -24.92 0.47
N VAL A 155 0.81 -26.05 1.16
CA VAL A 155 1.83 -27.05 0.84
C VAL A 155 1.29 -28.21 0.03
N THR A 156 0.14 -28.76 0.45
CA THR A 156 -0.39 -30.01 -0.13
C THR A 156 -1.54 -29.79 -1.09
N GLY A 157 -2.13 -28.59 -1.11
CA GLY A 157 -3.37 -28.31 -1.85
C GLY A 157 -4.60 -29.01 -1.27
N ALA A 158 -4.50 -29.67 -0.10
CA ALA A 158 -5.63 -30.33 0.54
C ALA A 158 -6.71 -29.29 0.88
N PRO A 159 -8.01 -29.58 0.57
CA PRO A 159 -9.10 -28.67 0.88
C PRO A 159 -9.23 -28.43 2.38
N GLY A 160 -9.57 -27.17 2.75
CA GLY A 160 -9.77 -26.77 4.14
C GLY A 160 -11.06 -27.29 4.79
N PRO A 161 -11.34 -26.81 6.04
CA PRO A 161 -10.70 -25.67 6.69
C PRO A 161 -9.37 -25.99 7.38
N HIS A 162 -8.40 -25.09 7.24
CA HIS A 162 -7.12 -25.12 7.94
C HIS A 162 -6.94 -23.86 8.78
N THR A 163 -6.34 -23.98 9.97
CA THR A 163 -6.23 -22.86 10.91
C THR A 163 -4.79 -22.40 11.15
N ALA A 164 -3.80 -23.27 10.94
CA ALA A 164 -2.39 -22.90 11.11
C ALA A 164 -1.93 -22.02 9.94
N PHE A 165 -1.42 -20.82 10.23
CA PHE A 165 -0.88 -19.91 9.21
C PHE A 165 0.64 -19.90 9.24
N VAL A 166 1.27 -20.00 8.08
CA VAL A 166 2.73 -19.96 7.93
C VAL A 166 3.11 -19.01 6.81
N ALA A 167 3.62 -17.82 7.16
CA ALA A 167 3.97 -16.77 6.21
C ALA A 167 4.97 -17.26 5.15
N GLN A 168 5.96 -18.07 5.57
CA GLN A 168 6.99 -18.65 4.71
C GLN A 168 6.44 -19.61 3.66
N LEU A 169 5.30 -20.23 3.94
CA LEU A 169 4.64 -21.19 3.05
C LEU A 169 3.51 -20.58 2.24
N GLY A 170 3.24 -19.29 2.44
CA GLY A 170 2.28 -18.55 1.64
C GLY A 170 0.82 -18.71 2.09
N GLY A 171 0.53 -19.09 3.34
CA GLY A 171 -0.86 -19.17 3.78
C GLY A 171 -1.17 -20.17 4.89
N VAL A 172 -2.40 -20.65 4.90
CA VAL A 172 -2.85 -21.69 5.84
C VAL A 172 -2.30 -23.05 5.44
N VAL A 173 -2.03 -23.91 6.42
CA VAL A 173 -1.50 -25.26 6.21
C VAL A 173 -2.25 -26.28 7.04
N ALA A 174 -2.31 -27.51 6.54
CA ALA A 174 -2.90 -28.65 7.26
C ALA A 174 -2.10 -28.97 8.53
N ASP A 175 -2.78 -29.51 9.56
CA ASP A 175 -2.15 -29.79 10.87
C ASP A 175 -0.93 -30.69 10.76
N GLY A 176 -0.92 -31.66 9.85
CA GLY A 176 0.19 -32.60 9.64
C GLY A 176 1.45 -31.97 9.04
N VAL A 177 1.37 -30.75 8.49
CA VAL A 177 2.49 -30.00 7.92
C VAL A 177 2.79 -28.71 8.68
N ALA A 178 1.96 -28.33 9.62
CA ALA A 178 2.15 -27.13 10.43
C ALA A 178 3.38 -27.27 11.34
N PRO A 179 4.33 -26.35 11.31
CA PRO A 179 5.46 -26.37 12.23
C PRO A 179 4.97 -26.11 13.68
N PRO A 180 5.71 -26.63 14.70
CA PRO A 180 5.40 -26.30 16.09
C PRO A 180 5.37 -24.79 16.33
N GLY A 181 4.33 -24.32 17.02
CA GLY A 181 4.16 -22.90 17.34
C GLY A 181 3.59 -22.04 16.21
N ALA A 182 3.17 -22.62 15.08
CA ALA A 182 2.46 -21.87 14.03
C ALA A 182 1.20 -21.20 14.61
N PRO A 183 0.97 -19.90 14.35
CA PRO A 183 -0.21 -19.20 14.81
C PRO A 183 -1.49 -19.86 14.29
N ARG A 184 -2.48 -20.00 15.16
CA ARG A 184 -3.79 -20.55 14.84
C ARG A 184 -4.79 -19.42 14.64
N LEU A 185 -5.44 -19.43 13.48
CA LEU A 185 -6.45 -18.44 13.13
C LEU A 185 -7.83 -18.92 13.55
N THR A 186 -8.67 -18.00 14.01
CA THR A 186 -10.09 -18.28 14.19
C THR A 186 -10.80 -18.33 12.82
N PRO A 187 -11.95 -19.04 12.69
CA PRO A 187 -12.72 -19.02 11.45
C PRO A 187 -13.08 -17.60 10.98
N GLY A 188 -13.47 -16.72 11.90
CA GLY A 188 -13.77 -15.31 11.56
C GLY A 188 -12.55 -14.54 11.08
N THR A 189 -11.34 -14.87 11.55
CA THR A 189 -10.11 -14.25 11.05
C THR A 189 -9.80 -14.72 9.61
N ILE A 190 -10.01 -16.00 9.32
CA ILE A 190 -9.83 -16.55 7.97
C ILE A 190 -10.81 -15.89 7.00
N GLU A 191 -12.08 -15.76 7.40
CA GLU A 191 -13.13 -15.10 6.62
C GLU A 191 -12.76 -13.62 6.35
N LEU A 192 -12.32 -12.89 7.38
CA LEU A 192 -11.87 -11.50 7.23
C LEU A 192 -10.67 -11.37 6.28
N LEU A 193 -9.65 -12.23 6.40
CA LEU A 193 -8.49 -12.22 5.52
C LEU A 193 -8.90 -12.47 4.05
N GLY A 194 -9.82 -13.40 3.81
CA GLY A 194 -10.40 -13.63 2.50
C GLY A 194 -11.18 -12.42 1.96
N ALA A 195 -11.99 -11.78 2.81
CA ALA A 195 -12.75 -10.58 2.48
C ALA A 195 -11.83 -9.39 2.13
N LEU A 196 -10.77 -9.16 2.92
CA LEU A 196 -9.77 -8.10 2.66
C LEU A 196 -9.01 -8.34 1.34
N LEU A 197 -8.70 -9.59 1.03
CA LEU A 197 -8.03 -9.96 -0.22
C LEU A 197 -8.93 -9.77 -1.44
N SER A 198 -10.20 -10.13 -1.33
CA SER A 198 -11.19 -9.97 -2.41
C SER A 198 -11.75 -8.55 -2.54
N GLY A 199 -11.68 -7.76 -1.46
CA GLY A 199 -12.31 -6.44 -1.37
C GLY A 199 -13.78 -6.49 -1.00
N ASP A 200 -14.21 -7.54 -0.27
CA ASP A 200 -15.57 -7.64 0.29
C ASP A 200 -15.68 -6.79 1.56
N TRP A 201 -16.06 -5.54 1.37
CA TRP A 201 -16.19 -4.57 2.45
C TRP A 201 -17.38 -4.85 3.37
N GLY A 202 -18.41 -5.56 2.89
CA GLY A 202 -19.55 -5.94 3.72
C GLY A 202 -19.13 -6.82 4.90
N ILE A 203 -18.27 -7.80 4.64
CA ILE A 203 -17.69 -8.68 5.67
C ILE A 203 -16.63 -7.93 6.48
N ALA A 204 -15.75 -7.18 5.81
CA ALA A 204 -14.62 -6.52 6.46
C ALA A 204 -15.07 -5.46 7.49
N ASP A 205 -16.05 -4.62 7.15
CA ASP A 205 -16.57 -3.59 8.04
C ASP A 205 -17.41 -4.14 9.20
N ALA A 206 -18.00 -5.32 9.02
CA ALA A 206 -18.76 -6.00 10.08
C ALA A 206 -17.87 -6.79 11.07
N ALA A 207 -16.59 -7.01 10.76
CA ALA A 207 -15.72 -7.85 11.55
C ALA A 207 -15.45 -7.26 12.95
N PRO A 208 -15.48 -8.09 14.03
CA PRO A 208 -15.17 -7.64 15.40
C PRO A 208 -13.73 -7.14 15.56
N THR A 209 -13.48 -6.23 16.51
CA THR A 209 -12.15 -5.65 16.76
C THR A 209 -11.08 -6.71 17.05
N SER A 210 -11.41 -7.75 17.82
CA SER A 210 -10.48 -8.85 18.12
C SER A 210 -10.03 -9.60 16.86
N THR A 211 -10.98 -9.86 15.94
CA THR A 211 -10.72 -10.49 14.64
C THR A 211 -9.84 -9.60 13.78
N ARG A 212 -10.12 -8.29 13.72
CA ARG A 212 -9.29 -7.31 13.00
C ARG A 212 -7.86 -7.28 13.54
N GLY A 213 -7.68 -7.29 14.87
CA GLY A 213 -6.36 -7.31 15.50
C GLY A 213 -5.54 -8.55 15.11
N GLN A 214 -6.17 -9.75 15.11
CA GLN A 214 -5.50 -10.98 14.67
C GLN A 214 -5.13 -10.91 13.17
N ALA A 215 -6.05 -10.48 12.31
CA ALA A 215 -5.81 -10.35 10.88
C ALA A 215 -4.66 -9.38 10.58
N SER A 216 -4.67 -8.18 11.18
CA SER A 216 -3.60 -7.19 11.01
C SER A 216 -2.23 -7.72 11.44
N GLY A 217 -2.17 -8.49 12.54
CA GLY A 217 -0.93 -9.13 13.01
C GLY A 217 -0.37 -10.14 11.98
N ILE A 218 -1.24 -10.96 11.41
CA ILE A 218 -0.89 -11.94 10.36
C ILE A 218 -0.42 -11.23 9.09
N ILE A 219 -1.14 -10.22 8.63
CA ILE A 219 -0.79 -9.44 7.44
C ILE A 219 0.57 -8.76 7.62
N ALA A 220 0.83 -8.16 8.79
CA ALA A 220 2.11 -7.55 9.07
C ALA A 220 3.28 -8.54 9.00
N ALA A 221 3.11 -9.74 9.60
CA ALA A 221 4.13 -10.78 9.54
C ALA A 221 4.36 -11.26 8.10
N TYR A 222 3.29 -11.37 7.31
CA TYR A 222 3.35 -11.77 5.91
C TYR A 222 4.08 -10.73 5.05
N VAL A 223 3.73 -9.46 5.20
CA VAL A 223 4.40 -8.34 4.51
C VAL A 223 5.87 -8.26 4.88
N GLN A 224 6.18 -8.38 6.19
CA GLN A 224 7.56 -8.33 6.66
C GLN A 224 8.41 -9.45 6.05
N TRP A 225 7.87 -10.66 5.97
CA TRP A 225 8.56 -11.80 5.35
C TRP A 225 8.89 -11.53 3.88
N HIS A 226 7.92 -11.04 3.09
CA HIS A 226 8.13 -10.84 1.65
C HIS A 226 8.96 -9.60 1.31
N LEU A 227 8.99 -8.57 2.14
CA LEU A 227 9.76 -7.35 1.86
C LEU A 227 11.18 -7.36 2.44
N GLU A 228 11.64 -8.46 3.08
CA GLU A 228 12.96 -8.68 3.67
C GLU A 228 13.43 -7.62 4.68
N ARG A 229 12.86 -6.44 4.66
CA ARG A 229 13.09 -5.34 5.59
C ARG A 229 11.75 -4.78 6.01
N GLY A 230 11.44 -4.84 7.29
CA GLY A 230 10.19 -4.24 7.81
C GLY A 230 9.98 -2.81 7.30
N LEU A 231 8.75 -2.49 6.92
CA LEU A 231 8.39 -1.13 6.53
C LEU A 231 8.60 -0.21 7.74
N LYS A 232 9.38 0.87 7.56
CA LYS A 232 9.71 1.80 8.66
C LYS A 232 8.46 2.40 9.31
N SER A 233 7.46 2.71 8.50
CA SER A 233 6.19 3.30 8.94
C SER A 233 5.25 2.31 9.66
N LEU A 234 5.45 0.99 9.55
CA LEU A 234 4.66 0.01 10.32
C LEU A 234 4.82 0.16 11.85
N ASN A 235 5.97 0.66 12.29
CA ASN A 235 6.24 0.88 13.71
C ASN A 235 5.41 2.03 14.32
N HIS A 236 4.80 2.88 13.50
CA HIS A 236 3.98 4.02 13.92
C HIS A 236 2.47 3.73 13.85
N LEU A 237 2.08 2.53 13.43
CA LEU A 237 0.68 2.12 13.50
C LEU A 237 0.35 1.75 14.94
N ASP A 238 -0.44 2.59 15.61
CA ASP A 238 -1.14 2.21 16.83
C ASP A 238 -2.13 1.09 16.49
N ARG A 239 -1.64 -0.13 16.53
CA ARG A 239 -2.49 -1.32 16.58
C ARG A 239 -3.03 -1.35 17.99
N ALA A 240 -4.14 -0.65 18.22
CA ALA A 240 -4.81 -0.64 19.50
C ALA A 240 -5.18 -2.08 19.88
N VAL A 241 -4.23 -2.79 20.44
CA VAL A 241 -4.47 -3.91 21.33
C VAL A 241 -4.81 -3.25 22.66
N THR A 242 -6.09 -2.95 22.85
CA THR A 242 -6.59 -2.66 24.19
C THR A 242 -6.43 -3.96 24.97
N ALA A 243 -5.31 -4.08 25.68
CA ALA A 243 -5.21 -4.99 26.79
C ALA A 243 -6.21 -4.51 27.84
N THR A 244 -7.24 -5.29 28.11
CA THR A 244 -8.04 -5.28 29.33
C THR A 244 -8.04 -6.69 29.86
#